data_5c23af0c98b1042e3fd3d20ce2616ee1
#
_entry.id   5c23af0c98b1042e3fd3d20ce2616ee1
#
_cell.length_a   1.000
_cell.length_b   1.000
_cell.length_c   1.000
_cell.angle_alpha   90.00
_cell.angle_beta   90.00
_cell.angle_gamma   90.00
#
_symmetry.space_group_name_H-M   'P 1'
#
loop_
_entity.id
_entity.type
_entity.pdbx_description
1 polymer ?
#
loop_
_entity_poly.entity_id
_entity_poly.type
_entity_poly.pdbx_seq_one_letter_code
_entity_poly.pdbx_strand_id
1 'polypeptide(L)'
;APSRGLGDVYKRQEKYVLRSIPSGIFQGGKTNIIGNGVVIDAVLFREEAEALAASGHDLTKQLCISKKAHLILPTHRMLDAAYEAAKGSAKIGTTGKGIGPTYTDKVSRNGMRVGDLLSPDFESIYAAAKARHEKILKSLDYQYDIAELEKQWFEAVKYLRRFHIIDSEYFVNDCLSQDKSVLAEGAQGT
;
A
#
# COMPACT_ATOMS: atom_id res chain seq x y z
N ALA A 1 -1.65 18.91 -4.38
CA ALA A 1 -2.22 18.59 -3.08
C ALA A 1 -1.11 18.13 -2.16
N PRO A 2 -1.05 18.56 -0.90
CA PRO A 2 -0.07 18.03 0.03
C PRO A 2 -0.24 16.52 0.11
N SER A 3 0.87 15.80 0.12
CA SER A 3 0.86 14.35 0.28
C SER A 3 0.12 14.03 1.58
N ARG A 4 -1.01 13.35 1.50
CA ARG A 4 -1.71 12.80 2.66
C ARG A 4 -0.95 11.54 3.14
N GLY A 5 0.30 11.73 3.49
CA GLY A 5 1.13 10.71 4.11
C GLY A 5 1.29 11.04 5.58
N LEU A 6 1.91 10.14 6.31
CA LEU A 6 2.16 10.23 7.76
C LEU A 6 2.98 11.46 8.20
N GLY A 7 3.24 12.39 7.28
CA GLY A 7 3.83 13.69 7.55
C GLY A 7 5.34 13.76 7.41
N ASP A 8 5.85 14.96 7.59
CA ASP A 8 7.27 15.26 7.57
C ASP A 8 7.87 14.93 8.94
N VAL A 9 8.89 14.09 8.98
CA VAL A 9 9.63 13.79 10.21
C VAL A 9 11.02 14.45 10.11
N TYR A 10 11.36 15.24 11.11
CA TYR A 10 12.67 15.88 11.22
C TYR A 10 13.54 15.11 12.22
N LYS A 11 14.69 14.58 11.77
CA LYS A 11 15.68 13.95 12.62
C LYS A 11 17.05 14.53 12.31
N ARG A 12 17.71 15.13 13.30
CA ARG A 12 19.07 15.73 13.17
C ARG A 12 19.22 16.65 11.94
N GLN A 13 18.23 17.52 11.67
CA GLN A 13 18.17 18.44 10.53
C GLN A 13 17.88 17.78 9.16
N GLU A 14 17.68 16.48 9.10
CA GLU A 14 17.23 15.81 7.89
C GLU A 14 15.69 15.68 7.90
N LYS A 15 15.08 15.99 6.75
CA LYS A 15 13.64 15.89 6.54
C LYS A 15 13.33 14.58 5.81
N TYR A 16 12.51 13.75 6.44
CA TYR A 16 11.97 12.53 5.82
C TYR A 16 10.48 12.71 5.53
N VAL A 17 10.07 12.36 4.33
CA VAL A 17 8.67 12.37 3.92
C VAL A 17 8.17 10.93 3.92
N LEU A 18 7.40 10.56 4.93
CA LEU A 18 6.79 9.24 5.05
C LEU A 18 5.41 9.23 4.38
N ARG A 19 5.08 8.11 3.71
CA ARG A 19 3.81 7.92 2.99
C ARG A 19 3.02 6.74 3.52
N SER A 20 3.67 5.60 3.69
CA SER A 20 3.07 4.34 4.14
C SER A 20 3.79 3.74 5.34
N ILE A 21 5.05 4.10 5.56
CA ILE A 21 5.85 3.60 6.67
C ILE A 21 5.55 4.45 7.91
N PRO A 22 5.21 3.82 9.08
CA PRO A 22 4.92 4.55 10.30
C PRO A 22 6.11 5.39 10.80
N SER A 23 5.82 6.57 11.37
CA SER A 23 6.86 7.50 11.87
C SER A 23 7.71 6.93 13.01
N GLY A 24 7.20 5.95 13.73
CA GLY A 24 7.93 5.19 14.75
C GLY A 24 9.17 4.46 14.26
N ILE A 25 9.35 4.32 12.93
CA ILE A 25 10.52 3.65 12.32
C ILE A 25 11.84 4.28 12.72
N PHE A 26 11.85 5.56 13.04
CA PHE A 26 13.05 6.28 13.49
C PHE A 26 13.40 6.03 14.96
N GLN A 27 12.54 5.33 15.70
CA GLN A 27 12.75 5.01 17.11
C GLN A 27 13.28 3.59 17.26
N GLY A 28 14.49 3.46 17.82
CA GLY A 28 15.09 2.16 18.10
C GLY A 28 14.25 1.34 19.09
N GLY A 29 14.24 0.01 18.91
CA GLY A 29 13.55 -0.92 19.81
C GLY A 29 12.01 -0.90 19.71
N LYS A 30 11.45 -0.25 18.68
CA LYS A 30 10.01 -0.25 18.43
C LYS A 30 9.68 -1.16 17.25
N THR A 31 8.58 -1.90 17.38
CA THR A 31 7.97 -2.62 16.25
C THR A 31 6.97 -1.70 15.57
N ASN A 32 7.11 -1.53 14.27
CA ASN A 32 6.21 -0.73 13.46
C ASN A 32 5.34 -1.67 12.63
N ILE A 33 4.05 -1.34 12.48
CA ILE A 33 3.09 -2.20 11.78
C ILE A 33 2.32 -1.37 10.76
N ILE A 34 2.36 -1.79 9.50
CA ILE A 34 1.38 -1.34 8.50
C ILE A 34 0.13 -2.20 8.68
N GLY A 35 -0.93 -1.61 9.17
CA GLY A 35 -2.14 -2.31 9.59
C GLY A 35 -3.04 -2.75 8.43
N ASN A 36 -4.07 -3.52 8.77
CA ASN A 36 -5.04 -4.10 7.83
C ASN A 36 -5.93 -3.06 7.12
N GLY A 37 -6.04 -1.85 7.66
CA GLY A 37 -6.80 -0.75 7.06
C GLY A 37 -6.11 -0.11 5.86
N VAL A 38 -4.80 -0.29 5.72
CA VAL A 38 -3.97 0.39 4.72
C VAL A 38 -4.13 -0.27 3.35
N VAL A 39 -4.10 0.56 2.29
CA VAL A 39 -3.86 0.13 0.92
C VAL A 39 -2.44 0.52 0.52
N ILE A 40 -1.67 -0.44 0.00
CA ILE A 40 -0.23 -0.30 -0.23
C ILE A 40 0.04 -0.21 -1.73
N ASP A 41 0.65 0.89 -2.15
CA ASP A 41 1.33 0.97 -3.44
C ASP A 41 2.73 0.36 -3.29
N ALA A 42 2.93 -0.82 -3.85
CA ALA A 42 4.17 -1.57 -3.67
C ALA A 42 5.39 -0.83 -4.25
N VAL A 43 5.22 -0.08 -5.35
CA VAL A 43 6.29 0.68 -5.99
C VAL A 43 6.71 1.84 -5.08
N LEU A 44 5.75 2.64 -4.63
CA LEU A 44 6.03 3.77 -3.72
C LEU A 44 6.56 3.28 -2.36
N PHE A 45 6.06 2.15 -1.86
CA PHE A 45 6.59 1.53 -0.64
C PHE A 45 8.06 1.15 -0.79
N ARG A 46 8.42 0.52 -1.92
CA ARG A 46 9.81 0.15 -2.20
C ARG A 46 10.71 1.37 -2.25
N GLU A 47 10.32 2.42 -2.99
CA GLU A 47 11.07 3.68 -3.09
C GLU A 47 11.32 4.30 -1.71
N GLU A 48 10.27 4.36 -0.89
CA GLU A 48 10.32 4.89 0.48
C GLU A 48 11.26 4.05 1.37
N ALA A 49 11.12 2.72 1.32
CA ALA A 49 11.92 1.81 2.12
C ALA A 49 13.40 1.81 1.70
N GLU A 50 13.70 1.87 0.41
CA GLU A 50 15.08 1.95 -0.11
C GLU A 50 15.74 3.28 0.29
N ALA A 51 15.00 4.40 0.25
CA ALA A 51 15.52 5.70 0.69
C ALA A 51 15.85 5.70 2.20
N LEU A 52 14.99 5.09 3.03
CA LEU A 52 15.26 4.95 4.46
C LEU A 52 16.43 4.00 4.74
N ALA A 53 16.54 2.91 3.99
CA ALA A 53 17.67 1.99 4.11
C ALA A 53 19.01 2.65 3.74
N ALA A 54 19.02 3.49 2.71
CA ALA A 54 20.19 4.29 2.32
C ALA A 54 20.64 5.26 3.43
N SER A 55 19.68 5.72 4.26
CA SER A 55 19.97 6.55 5.46
C SER A 55 20.35 5.72 6.69
N GLY A 56 20.62 4.43 6.54
CA GLY A 56 21.12 3.56 7.63
C GLY A 56 20.03 2.92 8.50
N HIS A 57 18.75 2.93 8.08
CA HIS A 57 17.66 2.29 8.81
C HIS A 57 17.37 0.87 8.28
N ASP A 58 17.59 -0.15 9.10
CA ASP A 58 17.23 -1.54 8.76
C ASP A 58 15.74 -1.79 9.04
N LEU A 59 14.93 -1.53 8.03
CA LEU A 59 13.47 -1.66 8.14
C LEU A 59 13.01 -3.10 8.29
N THR A 60 13.76 -4.08 7.77
CA THR A 60 13.32 -5.48 7.76
C THR A 60 13.19 -6.07 9.16
N LYS A 61 13.93 -5.51 10.13
CA LYS A 61 13.87 -5.92 11.55
C LYS A 61 12.78 -5.22 12.37
N GLN A 62 12.31 -4.06 11.90
CA GLN A 62 11.44 -3.19 12.69
C GLN A 62 10.04 -3.02 12.09
N LEU A 63 9.85 -3.38 10.82
CA LEU A 63 8.60 -3.17 10.11
C LEU A 63 7.91 -4.50 9.82
N CYS A 64 6.69 -4.61 10.30
CA CYS A 64 5.77 -5.69 9.99
C CYS A 64 4.63 -5.17 9.09
N ILE A 65 4.12 -6.04 8.23
CA ILE A 65 3.03 -5.69 7.32
C ILE A 65 1.88 -6.68 7.54
N SER A 66 0.67 -6.16 7.70
CA SER A 66 -0.52 -7.00 7.85
C SER A 66 -0.78 -7.83 6.60
N LYS A 67 -1.03 -9.12 6.76
CA LYS A 67 -1.53 -10.00 5.69
C LYS A 67 -2.82 -9.45 5.05
N LYS A 68 -3.63 -8.72 5.82
CA LYS A 68 -4.94 -8.20 5.39
C LYS A 68 -4.87 -6.79 4.80
N ALA A 69 -3.72 -6.11 4.80
CA ALA A 69 -3.53 -4.90 4.01
C ALA A 69 -3.72 -5.22 2.52
N HIS A 70 -4.29 -4.28 1.77
CA HIS A 70 -4.58 -4.51 0.34
C HIS A 70 -3.51 -3.89 -0.55
N LEU A 71 -3.28 -4.52 -1.69
CA LEU A 71 -2.33 -4.04 -2.69
C LEU A 71 -3.05 -3.20 -3.75
N ILE A 72 -2.48 -2.04 -4.05
CA ILE A 72 -2.87 -1.26 -5.22
C ILE A 72 -2.24 -1.93 -6.44
N LEU A 73 -3.08 -2.42 -7.34
CA LEU A 73 -2.64 -3.04 -8.59
C LEU A 73 -2.43 -1.98 -9.67
N PRO A 74 -1.61 -2.25 -10.70
CA PRO A 74 -1.47 -1.36 -11.85
C PRO A 74 -2.82 -0.98 -12.49
N THR A 75 -3.72 -1.93 -12.60
CA THR A 75 -5.07 -1.74 -13.14
C THR A 75 -5.96 -0.85 -12.28
N HIS A 76 -5.74 -0.75 -10.97
CA HIS A 76 -6.46 0.21 -10.12
C HIS A 76 -6.16 1.66 -10.51
N ARG A 77 -4.92 1.96 -10.92
CA ARG A 77 -4.57 3.29 -11.43
C ARG A 77 -5.30 3.61 -12.73
N MET A 78 -5.46 2.60 -13.61
CA MET A 78 -6.21 2.75 -14.86
C MET A 78 -7.70 2.96 -14.59
N LEU A 79 -8.28 2.22 -13.64
CA LEU A 79 -9.67 2.43 -13.21
C LEU A 79 -9.88 3.83 -12.63
N ASP A 80 -8.96 4.32 -11.81
CA ASP A 80 -9.03 5.67 -11.23
C ASP A 80 -9.04 6.74 -12.34
N ALA A 81 -8.16 6.61 -13.32
CA ALA A 81 -8.10 7.49 -14.48
C ALA A 81 -9.35 7.37 -15.38
N ALA A 82 -9.83 6.15 -15.64
CA ALA A 82 -11.01 5.90 -16.45
C ALA A 82 -12.29 6.48 -15.82
N TYR A 83 -12.48 6.27 -14.51
CA TYR A 83 -13.60 6.85 -13.78
C TYR A 83 -13.58 8.38 -13.78
N GLU A 84 -12.40 8.97 -13.64
CA GLU A 84 -12.25 10.42 -13.68
C GLU A 84 -12.51 10.97 -15.10
N ALA A 85 -12.04 10.26 -16.13
CA ALA A 85 -12.34 10.62 -17.52
C ALA A 85 -13.84 10.55 -17.83
N ALA A 86 -14.52 9.52 -17.33
CA ALA A 86 -15.95 9.32 -17.55
C ALA A 86 -16.84 10.41 -16.91
N LYS A 87 -16.34 11.13 -15.88
CA LYS A 87 -17.07 12.24 -15.25
C LYS A 87 -17.12 13.51 -16.09
N GLY A 88 -16.33 13.63 -17.15
CA GLY A 88 -16.31 14.81 -18.03
C GLY A 88 -16.04 16.11 -17.27
N SER A 89 -17.00 17.05 -17.33
CA SER A 89 -16.91 18.34 -16.62
C SER A 89 -17.09 18.24 -15.09
N ALA A 90 -17.62 17.12 -14.58
CA ALA A 90 -17.82 16.88 -13.15
C ALA A 90 -16.60 16.23 -12.46
N LYS A 91 -15.42 16.39 -13.02
CA LYS A 91 -14.16 15.87 -12.44
C LYS A 91 -13.95 16.40 -11.02
N ILE A 92 -13.70 15.49 -10.09
CA ILE A 92 -13.43 15.85 -8.68
C ILE A 92 -11.92 16.05 -8.44
N GLY A 93 -11.08 15.62 -9.37
CA GLY A 93 -9.61 15.65 -9.23
C GLY A 93 -9.12 14.54 -8.32
N THR A 94 -9.08 13.31 -8.80
CA THR A 94 -8.46 12.21 -8.07
C THR A 94 -6.94 12.33 -8.10
N THR A 95 -6.27 11.64 -7.18
CA THR A 95 -4.79 11.60 -7.17
C THR A 95 -4.23 10.72 -8.29
N GLY A 96 -5.08 9.98 -9.03
CA GLY A 96 -4.68 9.03 -10.06
C GLY A 96 -3.86 7.84 -9.55
N LYS A 97 -3.88 7.61 -8.24
CA LYS A 97 -3.06 6.58 -7.58
C LYS A 97 -3.78 5.23 -7.39
N GLY A 98 -5.03 5.13 -7.80
CA GLY A 98 -5.81 3.89 -7.67
C GLY A 98 -6.32 3.59 -6.27
N ILE A 99 -6.25 4.53 -5.33
CA ILE A 99 -6.65 4.33 -3.93
C ILE A 99 -8.14 4.02 -3.82
N GLY A 100 -8.99 4.83 -4.47
CA GLY A 100 -10.45 4.64 -4.47
C GLY A 100 -10.87 3.26 -5.01
N PRO A 101 -10.46 2.88 -6.22
CA PRO A 101 -10.73 1.55 -6.77
C PRO A 101 -10.23 0.40 -5.90
N THR A 102 -9.08 0.55 -5.23
CA THR A 102 -8.57 -0.47 -4.31
C THR A 102 -9.46 -0.63 -3.08
N TYR A 103 -9.98 0.47 -2.51
CA TYR A 103 -10.95 0.38 -1.42
C TYR A 103 -12.29 -0.20 -1.88
N THR A 104 -12.73 0.09 -3.11
CA THR A 104 -13.90 -0.56 -3.71
C THR A 104 -13.71 -2.07 -3.74
N ASP A 105 -12.59 -2.54 -4.22
CA ASP A 105 -12.26 -3.97 -4.26
C ASP A 105 -12.16 -4.59 -2.85
N LYS A 106 -11.60 -3.86 -1.90
CA LYS A 106 -11.53 -4.29 -0.50
C LYS A 106 -12.93 -4.53 0.07
N VAL A 107 -13.84 -3.57 -0.11
CA VAL A 107 -15.22 -3.66 0.43
C VAL A 107 -16.03 -4.74 -0.30
N SER A 108 -15.86 -4.86 -1.62
CA SER A 108 -16.52 -5.91 -2.42
C SER A 108 -15.89 -7.30 -2.26
N ARG A 109 -14.81 -7.43 -1.46
CA ARG A 109 -14.08 -8.68 -1.22
C ARG A 109 -13.40 -9.26 -2.47
N ASN A 110 -13.07 -8.43 -3.42
CA ASN A 110 -12.36 -8.77 -4.66
C ASN A 110 -10.89 -8.34 -4.65
N GLY A 111 -10.48 -7.58 -3.62
CA GLY A 111 -9.16 -7.00 -3.52
C GLY A 111 -8.08 -8.03 -3.22
N MET A 112 -6.91 -7.82 -3.81
CA MET A 112 -5.71 -8.59 -3.53
C MET A 112 -5.03 -8.10 -2.25
N ARG A 113 -4.70 -9.02 -1.36
CA ARG A 113 -4.09 -8.73 -0.05
C ARG A 113 -2.58 -8.98 -0.08
N VAL A 114 -1.88 -8.37 0.86
CA VAL A 114 -0.44 -8.65 1.07
C VAL A 114 -0.20 -10.13 1.38
N GLY A 115 -1.11 -10.78 2.12
CA GLY A 115 -1.03 -12.21 2.39
C GLY A 115 -1.02 -13.10 1.15
N ASP A 116 -1.65 -12.66 0.05
CA ASP A 116 -1.68 -13.38 -1.21
C ASP A 116 -0.29 -13.50 -1.85
N LEU A 117 0.64 -12.60 -1.48
CA LEU A 117 2.05 -12.69 -1.91
C LEU A 117 2.74 -13.97 -1.43
N LEU A 118 2.24 -14.59 -0.37
CA LEU A 118 2.77 -15.83 0.20
C LEU A 118 2.12 -17.09 -0.39
N SER A 119 1.07 -16.91 -1.20
CA SER A 119 0.36 -18.03 -1.84
C SER A 119 1.15 -18.56 -3.03
N PRO A 120 1.17 -19.89 -3.25
CA PRO A 120 1.66 -20.48 -4.49
C PRO A 120 0.83 -20.03 -5.71
N ASP A 121 -0.43 -19.63 -5.48
CA ASP A 121 -1.37 -19.21 -6.51
C ASP A 121 -1.32 -17.70 -6.80
N PHE A 122 -0.29 -17.00 -6.30
CA PHE A 122 -0.16 -15.54 -6.42
C PHE A 122 -0.42 -15.01 -7.82
N GLU A 123 0.20 -15.62 -8.85
CA GLU A 123 0.06 -15.17 -10.23
C GLU A 123 -1.36 -15.34 -10.76
N SER A 124 -2.04 -16.44 -10.40
CA SER A 124 -3.42 -16.67 -10.80
C SER A 124 -4.40 -15.74 -10.09
N ILE A 125 -4.15 -15.41 -8.82
CA ILE A 125 -4.92 -14.41 -8.06
C ILE A 125 -4.78 -13.02 -8.73
N TYR A 126 -3.55 -12.64 -9.08
CA TYR A 126 -3.29 -11.39 -9.79
C TYR A 126 -3.99 -11.36 -11.15
N ALA A 127 -3.85 -12.40 -11.97
CA ALA A 127 -4.46 -12.49 -13.29
C ALA A 127 -5.99 -12.41 -13.22
N ALA A 128 -6.62 -13.06 -12.24
CA ALA A 128 -8.05 -12.98 -12.03
C ALA A 128 -8.52 -11.56 -11.65
N ALA A 129 -7.77 -10.86 -10.78
CA ALA A 129 -8.06 -9.48 -10.44
C ALA A 129 -7.91 -8.55 -11.65
N LYS A 130 -6.80 -8.68 -12.38
CA LYS A 130 -6.56 -7.95 -13.63
C LYS A 130 -7.68 -8.14 -14.64
N ALA A 131 -8.09 -9.37 -14.89
CA ALA A 131 -9.15 -9.69 -15.85
C ALA A 131 -10.51 -9.05 -15.48
N ARG A 132 -10.83 -8.94 -14.17
CA ARG A 132 -12.03 -8.20 -13.73
C ARG A 132 -11.94 -6.72 -14.05
N HIS A 133 -10.79 -6.10 -13.78
CA HIS A 133 -10.55 -4.68 -14.07
C HIS A 133 -10.57 -4.39 -15.56
N GLU A 134 -9.98 -5.26 -16.38
CA GLU A 134 -9.98 -5.13 -17.84
C GLU A 134 -11.39 -5.15 -18.44
N LYS A 135 -12.31 -5.97 -17.88
CA LYS A 135 -13.73 -5.95 -18.29
C LYS A 135 -14.38 -4.60 -18.01
N ILE A 136 -14.07 -3.98 -16.84
CA ILE A 136 -14.60 -2.67 -16.48
C ILE A 136 -14.00 -1.59 -17.40
N LEU A 137 -12.69 -1.59 -17.59
CA LEU A 137 -11.99 -0.63 -18.46
C LEU A 137 -12.53 -0.71 -19.91
N LYS A 138 -12.77 -1.92 -20.40
CA LYS A 138 -13.38 -2.15 -21.71
C LYS A 138 -14.82 -1.58 -21.77
N SER A 139 -15.62 -1.74 -20.73
CA SER A 139 -16.97 -1.19 -20.70
C SER A 139 -17.02 0.34 -20.67
N LEU A 140 -15.93 0.98 -20.23
CA LEU A 140 -15.72 2.42 -20.23
C LEU A 140 -15.05 2.94 -21.49
N ASP A 141 -14.77 2.06 -22.46
CA ASP A 141 -14.00 2.35 -23.69
C ASP A 141 -12.67 3.07 -23.41
N TYR A 142 -12.00 2.68 -22.29
CA TYR A 142 -10.77 3.30 -21.85
C TYR A 142 -9.56 2.55 -22.37
N GLN A 143 -8.76 3.23 -23.22
CA GLN A 143 -7.52 2.70 -23.76
C GLN A 143 -6.36 2.96 -22.81
N TYR A 144 -5.50 1.96 -22.57
CA TYR A 144 -4.40 2.04 -21.64
C TYR A 144 -3.26 1.10 -22.01
N ASP A 145 -2.08 1.39 -21.50
CA ASP A 145 -0.93 0.49 -21.48
C ASP A 145 -0.37 0.46 -20.05
N ILE A 146 -0.18 -0.74 -19.52
CA ILE A 146 0.34 -0.97 -18.17
C ILE A 146 1.61 -1.83 -18.15
N ALA A 147 2.17 -2.18 -19.32
CA ALA A 147 3.25 -3.16 -19.39
C ALA A 147 4.45 -2.77 -18.51
N GLU A 148 4.92 -1.53 -18.59
CA GLU A 148 6.03 -1.05 -17.77
C GLU A 148 5.64 -0.92 -16.29
N LEU A 149 4.45 -0.40 -16.00
CA LEU A 149 3.94 -0.28 -14.63
C LEU A 149 3.76 -1.65 -13.97
N GLU A 150 3.28 -2.64 -14.73
CA GLU A 150 3.13 -4.02 -14.28
C GLU A 150 4.48 -4.66 -13.95
N LYS A 151 5.49 -4.47 -14.81
CA LYS A 151 6.85 -4.93 -14.56
C LYS A 151 7.43 -4.33 -13.27
N GLN A 152 7.32 -3.01 -13.09
CA GLN A 152 7.78 -2.33 -11.86
C GLN A 152 7.03 -2.83 -10.63
N TRP A 153 5.73 -3.08 -10.75
CA TRP A 153 4.92 -3.61 -9.67
C TRP A 153 5.36 -5.02 -9.24
N PHE A 154 5.62 -5.93 -10.18
CA PHE A 154 6.11 -7.27 -9.86
C PHE A 154 7.48 -7.23 -9.15
N GLU A 155 8.38 -6.36 -9.57
CA GLU A 155 9.66 -6.18 -8.86
C GLU A 155 9.46 -5.60 -7.45
N ALA A 156 8.52 -4.68 -7.30
CA ALA A 156 8.21 -4.09 -6.00
C ALA A 156 7.57 -5.09 -5.03
N VAL A 157 6.67 -5.97 -5.49
CA VAL A 157 6.10 -7.01 -4.62
C VAL A 157 7.12 -8.08 -4.23
N LYS A 158 8.10 -8.39 -5.08
CA LYS A 158 9.25 -9.22 -4.68
C LYS A 158 10.04 -8.57 -3.54
N TYR A 159 10.25 -7.26 -3.60
CA TYR A 159 10.89 -6.51 -2.53
C TYR A 159 10.07 -6.54 -1.24
N LEU A 160 8.74 -6.37 -1.33
CA LEU A 160 7.82 -6.37 -0.20
C LEU A 160 7.81 -7.72 0.55
N ARG A 161 8.01 -8.85 -0.16
CA ARG A 161 8.13 -10.18 0.46
C ARG A 161 9.31 -10.33 1.43
N ARG A 162 10.26 -9.40 1.45
CA ARG A 162 11.41 -9.40 2.38
C ARG A 162 11.02 -8.98 3.80
N PHE A 163 9.86 -8.39 3.98
CA PHE A 163 9.37 -7.90 5.26
C PHE A 163 8.58 -8.98 6.01
N HIS A 164 8.42 -8.80 7.32
CA HIS A 164 7.59 -9.68 8.13
C HIS A 164 6.11 -9.46 7.82
N ILE A 165 5.50 -10.40 7.13
CA ILE A 165 4.07 -10.40 6.81
C ILE A 165 3.36 -11.18 7.91
N ILE A 166 2.52 -10.49 8.71
CA ILE A 166 1.94 -11.01 9.96
C ILE A 166 0.41 -10.93 9.99
N ASP A 167 -0.19 -11.70 10.86
CA ASP A 167 -1.59 -11.53 11.27
C ASP A 167 -1.64 -10.42 12.34
N SER A 168 -1.74 -9.17 11.87
CA SER A 168 -1.55 -7.97 12.70
C SER A 168 -2.54 -7.87 13.85
N GLU A 169 -3.76 -8.37 13.68
CA GLU A 169 -4.82 -8.34 14.71
C GLU A 169 -4.42 -9.20 15.92
N TYR A 170 -3.96 -10.41 15.68
CA TYR A 170 -3.47 -11.29 16.74
C TYR A 170 -2.22 -10.73 17.39
N PHE A 171 -1.26 -10.24 16.58
CA PHE A 171 -0.03 -9.66 17.09
C PHE A 171 -0.29 -8.46 18.02
N VAL A 172 -1.19 -7.55 17.63
CA VAL A 172 -1.54 -6.39 18.46
C VAL A 172 -2.26 -6.81 19.73
N ASN A 173 -3.21 -7.75 19.67
CA ASN A 173 -3.90 -8.28 20.83
C ASN A 173 -2.93 -8.96 21.81
N ASP A 174 -1.97 -9.73 21.32
CA ASP A 174 -0.94 -10.36 22.14
C ASP A 174 -0.05 -9.30 22.82
N CYS A 175 0.30 -8.21 22.12
CA CYS A 175 1.02 -7.11 22.73
C CYS A 175 0.22 -6.46 23.87
N LEU A 176 -1.06 -6.18 23.65
CA LEU A 176 -1.94 -5.59 24.65
C LEU A 176 -2.14 -6.51 25.86
N SER A 177 -2.28 -7.82 25.64
CA SER A 177 -2.40 -8.81 26.74
C SER A 177 -1.13 -8.94 27.59
N GLN A 178 0.01 -8.48 27.06
CA GLN A 178 1.31 -8.39 27.75
C GLN A 178 1.59 -6.99 28.31
N ASP A 179 0.57 -6.16 28.47
CA ASP A 179 0.67 -4.78 28.97
C ASP A 179 1.62 -3.88 28.15
N LYS A 180 1.85 -4.20 26.86
CA LYS A 180 2.63 -3.36 25.96
C LYS A 180 1.78 -2.21 25.43
N SER A 181 2.38 -1.03 25.33
CA SER A 181 1.72 0.13 24.74
C SER A 181 1.67 0.04 23.23
N VAL A 182 0.53 0.37 22.64
CA VAL A 182 0.31 0.44 21.19
C VAL A 182 -0.14 1.87 20.85
N LEU A 183 0.55 2.49 19.89
CA LEU A 183 0.16 3.78 19.32
C LEU A 183 -0.42 3.54 17.92
N ALA A 184 -1.66 3.96 17.71
CA ALA A 184 -2.30 3.92 16.40
C ALA A 184 -2.17 5.29 15.71
N GLU A 185 -1.66 5.27 14.48
CA GLU A 185 -1.51 6.44 13.62
C GLU A 185 -2.45 6.30 12.43
N GLY A 186 -3.39 7.24 12.28
CA GLY A 186 -4.32 7.27 11.14
C GLY A 186 -3.79 8.13 10.00
N ALA A 187 -4.33 7.91 8.79
CA ALA A 187 -3.96 8.68 7.60
C ALA A 187 -4.53 10.11 7.58
N GLN A 188 -5.50 10.40 8.43
CA GLN A 188 -6.17 11.69 8.56
C GLN A 188 -6.01 12.18 10.01
N GLY A 189 -5.61 13.44 10.15
CA GLY A 189 -5.70 14.13 11.43
C GLY A 189 -7.16 14.40 11.81
N THR A 190 -7.41 14.54 13.10
CA THR A 190 -8.72 14.99 13.65
C THR A 190 -8.79 16.50 13.69
#